data_99a0051784d7c7f11f6a6198ed585414
#
_entry.id   99a0051784d7c7f11f6a6198ed585414
#
_cell.length_a   1.000
_cell.length_b   1.000
_cell.length_c   1.000
_cell.angle_alpha   90.00
_cell.angle_beta   90.00
_cell.angle_gamma   90.00
#
_symmetry.space_group_name_H-M   'P 1'
#
loop_
_entity.id
_entity.type
_entity.pdbx_description
1 polymer ?
#
loop_
_entity_poly.entity_id
_entity_poly.type
_entity_poly.pdbx_seq_one_letter_code
_entity_poly.pdbx_strand_id
1 'polypeptide(L)'
;GDGKEADNRHTKNFIKKLSEVDKNGNALIDLVLVILDGGSRDLGTSYELINKVIISNFGQGKENRILVAIHQANMAMKGRNWDYAKNEPNQRLVNFLEEKVRSVRDRVYEATGVIVEPIYYSAGYKGWGEQSRPYNLSKLLYYIVKAIPSEKRAIRVPWFYRCMS
;
A
#
# COMPACT_ATOMS: atom_id res chain seq x y z
N GLY A 1 -24.29 7.20 -14.94
CA GLY A 1 -23.37 6.97 -16.07
C GLY A 1 -22.05 7.68 -15.95
N ASP A 2 -22.04 8.90 -15.44
CA ASP A 2 -20.85 9.77 -15.49
C ASP A 2 -19.70 9.32 -14.58
N GLY A 3 -19.98 8.63 -13.49
CA GLY A 3 -18.95 8.15 -12.57
C GLY A 3 -18.03 7.07 -13.16
N LYS A 4 -18.58 6.11 -13.90
CA LYS A 4 -17.79 5.03 -14.50
C LYS A 4 -16.89 5.51 -15.63
N GLU A 5 -17.33 6.51 -16.42
CA GLU A 5 -16.50 7.08 -17.48
C GLU A 5 -15.36 7.93 -16.93
N ALA A 6 -15.63 8.70 -15.87
CA ALA A 6 -14.59 9.45 -15.16
C ALA A 6 -13.54 8.50 -14.54
N ASP A 7 -13.96 7.44 -13.86
CA ASP A 7 -13.07 6.42 -13.29
C ASP A 7 -12.22 5.72 -14.35
N ASN A 8 -12.82 5.37 -15.49
CA ASN A 8 -12.09 4.76 -16.60
C ASN A 8 -11.04 5.70 -17.19
N ARG A 9 -11.35 6.99 -17.31
CA ARG A 9 -10.43 8.01 -17.81
C ARG A 9 -9.28 8.23 -16.83
N HIS A 10 -9.54 8.32 -15.54
CA HIS A 10 -8.52 8.45 -14.51
C HIS A 10 -7.59 7.22 -14.48
N THR A 11 -8.15 6.03 -14.56
CA THR A 11 -7.37 4.79 -14.64
C THR A 11 -6.48 4.75 -15.87
N LYS A 12 -6.99 5.10 -17.06
CA LYS A 12 -6.20 5.17 -18.30
C LYS A 12 -5.06 6.18 -18.20
N ASN A 13 -5.31 7.36 -17.66
CA ASN A 13 -4.28 8.39 -17.47
C ASN A 13 -3.21 7.94 -16.49
N PHE A 14 -3.60 7.27 -15.41
CA PHE A 14 -2.68 6.70 -14.43
C PHE A 14 -1.79 5.62 -15.06
N ILE A 15 -2.37 4.68 -15.80
CA ILE A 15 -1.65 3.63 -16.52
C ILE A 15 -0.66 4.25 -17.53
N LYS A 16 -1.07 5.26 -18.26
CA LYS A 16 -0.20 5.99 -19.19
C LYS A 16 1.02 6.58 -18.49
N LYS A 17 0.82 7.21 -17.31
CA LYS A 17 1.91 7.76 -16.51
C LYS A 17 2.89 6.68 -16.00
N LEU A 18 2.40 5.50 -15.67
CA LEU A 18 3.25 4.39 -15.24
C LEU A 18 4.18 3.87 -16.35
N SER A 19 3.78 4.03 -17.61
CA SER A 19 4.57 3.62 -18.78
C SER A 19 5.54 4.70 -19.28
N GLU A 20 5.49 5.91 -18.71
CA GLU A 20 6.41 6.99 -19.10
C GLU A 20 7.85 6.66 -18.71
N VAL A 21 8.77 6.96 -19.62
CA VAL A 21 10.21 6.76 -19.44
C VAL A 21 10.97 8.07 -19.61
N ASP A 22 12.17 8.14 -19.03
CA ASP A 22 13.10 9.25 -19.24
C ASP A 22 13.81 9.11 -20.61
N LYS A 23 14.69 10.06 -20.90
CA LYS A 23 15.51 10.08 -22.13
C LYS A 23 16.42 8.85 -22.30
N ASN A 24 16.68 8.11 -21.23
CA ASN A 24 17.52 6.92 -21.22
C ASN A 24 16.67 5.61 -21.24
N GLY A 25 15.35 5.71 -21.34
CA GLY A 25 14.44 4.57 -21.32
C GLY A 25 14.10 4.04 -19.92
N ASN A 26 14.53 4.72 -18.85
CA ASN A 26 14.21 4.33 -17.48
C ASN A 26 12.80 4.80 -17.08
N ALA A 27 12.06 3.98 -16.34
CA ALA A 27 10.75 4.35 -15.84
C ALA A 27 10.83 5.59 -14.94
N LEU A 28 9.92 6.53 -15.13
CA LEU A 28 9.79 7.73 -14.28
C LEU A 28 9.22 7.39 -12.90
N ILE A 29 8.32 6.39 -12.84
CA ILE A 29 7.73 5.90 -11.59
C ILE A 29 8.38 4.58 -11.22
N ASP A 30 9.02 4.55 -10.05
CA ASP A 30 9.71 3.35 -9.56
C ASP A 30 8.82 2.44 -8.75
N LEU A 31 7.82 2.99 -8.04
CA LEU A 31 6.97 2.27 -7.12
C LEU A 31 5.55 2.82 -7.14
N VAL A 32 4.58 1.93 -7.15
CA VAL A 32 3.17 2.22 -6.90
C VAL A 32 2.83 1.70 -5.50
N LEU A 33 2.44 2.59 -4.62
CA LEU A 33 1.91 2.23 -3.30
C LEU A 33 0.39 2.28 -3.34
N VAL A 34 -0.25 1.14 -3.19
CA VAL A 34 -1.70 1.02 -3.08
C VAL A 34 -2.08 0.94 -1.60
N ILE A 35 -2.88 1.89 -1.15
CA ILE A 35 -3.33 1.96 0.24
C ILE A 35 -4.78 1.51 0.32
N LEU A 36 -5.04 0.46 1.09
CA LEU A 36 -6.36 -0.08 1.38
C LEU A 36 -6.80 0.34 2.78
N ASP A 37 -8.09 0.59 2.95
CA ASP A 37 -8.65 0.87 4.28
C ASP A 37 -8.87 -0.42 5.07
N GLY A 38 -8.23 -0.52 6.24
CA GLY A 38 -8.37 -1.66 7.14
C GLY A 38 -9.80 -1.87 7.66
N GLY A 39 -10.57 -0.79 7.80
CA GLY A 39 -11.96 -0.81 8.23
C GLY A 39 -12.98 -1.14 7.13
N SER A 40 -12.59 -1.05 5.87
CA SER A 40 -13.50 -1.31 4.74
C SER A 40 -13.84 -2.80 4.63
N ARG A 41 -15.11 -3.09 4.39
CA ARG A 41 -15.62 -4.45 4.11
C ARG A 41 -15.57 -4.76 2.62
N ASP A 42 -15.78 -3.76 1.79
CA ASP A 42 -15.78 -3.89 0.33
C ASP A 42 -14.52 -3.26 -0.25
N LEU A 43 -13.63 -4.11 -0.76
CA LEU A 43 -12.40 -3.72 -1.45
C LEU A 43 -12.49 -4.00 -2.97
N GLY A 44 -13.69 -4.26 -3.49
CA GLY A 44 -13.89 -4.67 -4.89
C GLY A 44 -13.27 -3.70 -5.89
N THR A 45 -13.57 -2.41 -5.78
CA THR A 45 -12.98 -1.36 -6.65
C THR A 45 -11.47 -1.29 -6.52
N SER A 46 -10.94 -1.44 -5.29
CA SER A 46 -9.49 -1.44 -5.04
C SER A 46 -8.81 -2.64 -5.71
N TYR A 47 -9.42 -3.82 -5.68
CA TYR A 47 -8.91 -5.00 -6.38
C TYR A 47 -8.89 -4.81 -7.89
N GLU A 48 -9.95 -4.26 -8.46
CA GLU A 48 -10.01 -3.96 -9.89
C GLU A 48 -8.89 -3.00 -10.31
N LEU A 49 -8.63 -1.97 -9.51
CA LEU A 49 -7.54 -1.03 -9.77
C LEU A 49 -6.17 -1.71 -9.70
N ILE A 50 -5.91 -2.49 -8.63
CA ILE A 50 -4.67 -3.25 -8.47
C ILE A 50 -4.45 -4.17 -9.67
N ASN A 51 -5.45 -4.93 -10.04
CA ASN A 51 -5.38 -5.87 -11.16
C ASN A 51 -5.10 -5.17 -12.48
N LYS A 52 -5.80 -4.07 -12.77
CA LYS A 52 -5.57 -3.27 -13.98
C LYS A 52 -4.16 -2.67 -14.02
N VAL A 53 -3.66 -2.16 -12.90
CA VAL A 53 -2.29 -1.63 -12.79
C VAL A 53 -1.27 -2.72 -13.05
N ILE A 54 -1.41 -3.88 -12.43
CA ILE A 54 -0.49 -5.01 -12.59
C ILE A 54 -0.50 -5.52 -14.03
N ILE A 55 -1.67 -5.82 -14.59
CA ILE A 55 -1.80 -6.37 -15.94
C ILE A 55 -1.25 -5.41 -16.99
N SER A 56 -1.45 -4.11 -16.81
CA SER A 56 -1.06 -3.12 -17.82
C SER A 56 0.41 -2.73 -17.80
N ASN A 57 1.12 -2.90 -16.66
CA ASN A 57 2.43 -2.29 -16.46
C ASN A 57 3.51 -3.22 -15.98
N PHE A 58 3.15 -4.42 -15.53
CA PHE A 58 4.12 -5.37 -15.00
C PHE A 58 4.33 -6.53 -15.98
N GLY A 59 5.13 -6.29 -17.01
CA GLY A 59 5.79 -7.38 -17.72
C GLY A 59 6.77 -8.10 -16.79
N GLN A 60 7.29 -9.24 -17.21
CA GLN A 60 8.25 -10.02 -16.42
C GLN A 60 9.36 -9.14 -15.81
N GLY A 61 9.59 -9.26 -14.50
CA GLY A 61 10.63 -8.56 -13.76
C GLY A 61 10.20 -7.22 -13.16
N LYS A 62 8.92 -6.81 -13.25
CA LYS A 62 8.42 -5.54 -12.69
C LYS A 62 7.47 -5.71 -11.50
N GLU A 63 7.31 -6.91 -10.99
CA GLU A 63 6.40 -7.27 -9.89
C GLU A 63 6.75 -6.53 -8.59
N ASN A 64 8.01 -6.13 -8.42
CA ASN A 64 8.50 -5.40 -7.25
C ASN A 64 8.13 -3.90 -7.24
N ARG A 65 7.47 -3.40 -8.30
CA ARG A 65 7.07 -2.00 -8.40
C ARG A 65 5.73 -1.68 -7.73
N ILE A 66 5.05 -2.69 -7.21
CA ILE A 66 3.79 -2.50 -6.47
C ILE A 66 3.98 -2.94 -5.02
N LEU A 67 3.54 -2.08 -4.12
CA LEU A 67 3.46 -2.36 -2.70
C LEU A 67 2.03 -2.10 -2.24
N VAL A 68 1.44 -3.05 -1.54
CA VAL A 68 0.09 -2.93 -0.99
C VAL A 68 0.19 -2.71 0.52
N ALA A 69 -0.46 -1.68 1.01
CA ALA A 69 -0.53 -1.37 2.43
C ALA A 69 -1.99 -1.30 2.89
N ILE A 70 -2.25 -1.81 4.09
CA ILE A 70 -3.55 -1.74 4.75
C ILE A 70 -3.44 -0.70 5.86
N HIS A 71 -4.06 0.45 5.64
CA HIS A 71 -4.06 1.58 6.57
C HIS A 71 -5.11 1.41 7.67
N GLN A 72 -4.94 2.15 8.76
CA GLN A 72 -5.85 2.14 9.91
C GLN A 72 -6.06 0.75 10.52
N ALA A 73 -4.99 0.01 10.71
CA ALA A 73 -5.04 -1.31 11.33
C ALA A 73 -5.71 -1.30 12.71
N ASN A 74 -5.54 -0.23 13.49
CA ASN A 74 -6.20 -0.01 14.78
C ASN A 74 -7.73 0.07 14.68
N MET A 75 -8.26 0.51 13.54
CA MET A 75 -9.69 0.67 13.30
C MET A 75 -10.33 -0.51 12.57
N ALA A 76 -9.57 -1.52 12.19
CA ALA A 76 -10.05 -2.64 11.38
C ALA A 76 -11.24 -3.41 12.01
N MET A 77 -11.31 -3.46 13.34
CA MET A 77 -12.45 -4.00 14.10
C MET A 77 -13.20 -2.89 14.86
N LYS A 78 -13.42 -1.74 14.23
CA LYS A 78 -14.09 -0.57 14.81
C LYS A 78 -13.39 -0.04 16.07
N GLY A 79 -12.05 -0.04 16.08
CA GLY A 79 -11.24 0.38 17.21
C GLY A 79 -11.20 -0.59 18.39
N ARG A 80 -11.86 -1.76 18.25
CA ARG A 80 -11.82 -2.82 19.25
C ARG A 80 -10.58 -3.70 19.10
N ASN A 81 -10.19 -4.35 20.17
CA ASN A 81 -9.06 -5.29 20.16
C ASN A 81 -7.69 -4.63 19.91
N TRP A 82 -7.60 -3.34 20.12
CA TRP A 82 -6.34 -2.60 20.16
C TRP A 82 -5.91 -2.38 21.62
N ASP A 83 -4.68 -2.74 21.95
CA ASP A 83 -4.08 -2.42 23.25
C ASP A 83 -3.45 -1.03 23.17
N TYR A 84 -4.14 -0.04 23.69
CA TYR A 84 -3.69 1.35 23.62
C TYR A 84 -2.46 1.62 24.48
N ALA A 85 -2.28 0.90 25.56
CA ALA A 85 -1.12 1.05 26.43
C ALA A 85 0.17 0.57 25.74
N LYS A 86 0.11 -0.57 25.06
CA LYS A 86 1.21 -1.15 24.30
C LYS A 86 1.30 -0.63 22.87
N ASN A 87 0.24 0.02 22.38
CA ASN A 87 0.09 0.46 21.01
C ASN A 87 0.23 -0.68 19.98
N GLU A 88 -0.49 -1.76 20.22
CA GLU A 88 -0.45 -2.95 19.36
C GLU A 88 -1.81 -3.65 19.31
N PRO A 89 -2.10 -4.42 18.25
CA PRO A 89 -3.32 -5.23 18.20
C PRO A 89 -3.22 -6.41 19.15
N ASN A 90 -4.35 -6.80 19.77
CA ASN A 90 -4.42 -8.08 20.46
C ASN A 90 -4.50 -9.24 19.43
N GLN A 91 -4.40 -10.48 19.90
CA GLN A 91 -4.35 -11.65 19.03
C GLN A 91 -5.58 -11.77 18.10
N ARG A 92 -6.75 -11.37 18.57
CA ARG A 92 -7.98 -11.42 17.76
C ARG A 92 -7.90 -10.45 16.57
N LEU A 93 -7.40 -9.24 16.78
CA LEU A 93 -7.20 -8.27 15.72
C LEU A 93 -6.06 -8.66 14.78
N VAL A 94 -4.98 -9.24 15.31
CA VAL A 94 -3.90 -9.82 14.48
C VAL A 94 -4.47 -10.86 13.54
N ASN A 95 -5.24 -11.81 14.04
CA ASN A 95 -5.84 -12.86 13.21
C ASN A 95 -6.74 -12.27 12.10
N PHE A 96 -7.53 -11.27 12.43
CA PHE A 96 -8.39 -10.56 11.46
C PHE A 96 -7.56 -9.86 10.38
N LEU A 97 -6.48 -9.16 10.76
CA LEU A 97 -5.61 -8.46 9.83
C LEU A 97 -4.83 -9.43 8.94
N GLU A 98 -4.34 -10.52 9.49
CA GLU A 98 -3.64 -11.57 8.72
C GLU A 98 -4.58 -12.28 7.73
N GLU A 99 -5.84 -12.50 8.10
CA GLU A 99 -6.85 -13.03 7.18
C GLU A 99 -7.12 -12.05 6.03
N LYS A 100 -7.19 -10.77 6.33
CA LYS A 100 -7.34 -9.72 5.32
C LYS A 100 -6.13 -9.66 4.38
N VAL A 101 -4.92 -9.73 4.91
CA VAL A 101 -3.67 -9.82 4.11
C VAL A 101 -3.72 -11.02 3.16
N ARG A 102 -4.09 -12.18 3.68
CA ARG A 102 -4.21 -13.41 2.89
C ARG A 102 -5.26 -13.27 1.78
N SER A 103 -6.42 -12.72 2.10
CA SER A 103 -7.49 -12.49 1.12
C SER A 103 -7.04 -11.56 -0.01
N VAL A 104 -6.34 -10.47 0.29
CA VAL A 104 -5.80 -9.55 -0.72
C VAL A 104 -4.77 -10.27 -1.60
N ARG A 105 -3.82 -10.97 -0.99
CA ARG A 105 -2.80 -11.73 -1.71
C ARG A 105 -3.40 -12.74 -2.66
N ASP A 106 -4.33 -13.54 -2.18
CA ASP A 106 -4.94 -14.64 -2.96
C ASP A 106 -5.73 -14.09 -4.15
N ARG A 107 -6.53 -13.04 -3.94
CA ARG A 107 -7.30 -12.40 -5.03
C ARG A 107 -6.43 -11.76 -6.09
N VAL A 108 -5.36 -11.09 -5.70
CA VAL A 108 -4.41 -10.50 -6.65
C VAL A 108 -3.71 -11.60 -7.43
N TYR A 109 -3.29 -12.66 -6.77
CA TYR A 109 -2.64 -13.80 -7.41
C TYR A 109 -3.55 -14.52 -8.39
N GLU A 110 -4.80 -14.80 -8.02
CA GLU A 110 -5.78 -15.43 -8.91
C GLU A 110 -6.04 -14.62 -10.17
N ALA A 111 -6.07 -13.29 -10.06
CA ALA A 111 -6.33 -12.42 -11.19
C ALA A 111 -5.12 -12.14 -12.07
N THR A 112 -3.90 -12.15 -11.53
CA THR A 112 -2.71 -11.62 -12.19
C THR A 112 -1.52 -12.55 -12.20
N GLY A 113 -1.48 -13.58 -11.36
CA GLY A 113 -0.31 -14.43 -11.13
C GLY A 113 0.80 -13.76 -10.34
N VAL A 114 0.61 -12.53 -9.88
CA VAL A 114 1.60 -11.77 -9.12
C VAL A 114 1.37 -11.94 -7.62
N ILE A 115 2.44 -12.21 -6.88
CA ILE A 115 2.42 -12.31 -5.41
C ILE A 115 2.69 -10.93 -4.84
N VAL A 116 1.70 -10.39 -4.09
CA VAL A 116 1.85 -9.20 -3.27
C VAL A 116 1.85 -9.59 -1.80
N GLU A 117 2.62 -8.87 -0.98
CA GLU A 117 2.67 -9.07 0.47
C GLU A 117 2.15 -7.81 1.18
N PRO A 118 0.84 -7.68 1.40
CA PRO A 118 0.26 -6.51 2.04
C PRO A 118 0.81 -6.31 3.45
N ILE A 119 1.06 -5.05 3.81
CA ILE A 119 1.54 -4.65 5.13
C ILE A 119 0.47 -3.83 5.80
N TYR A 120 -0.01 -4.24 6.96
CA TYR A 120 -0.95 -3.44 7.74
C TYR A 120 -0.21 -2.52 8.71
N TYR A 121 -0.70 -1.29 8.84
CA TYR A 121 -0.08 -0.25 9.64
C TYR A 121 -1.10 0.79 10.13
N SER A 122 -0.66 1.60 11.08
CA SER A 122 -1.35 2.82 11.51
C SER A 122 -0.34 3.95 11.53
N ALA A 123 -0.71 5.08 10.93
CA ALA A 123 0.19 6.25 10.85
C ALA A 123 0.32 7.00 12.17
N GLY A 124 -0.54 6.70 13.15
CA GLY A 124 -0.69 7.50 14.36
C GLY A 124 -1.60 8.71 14.14
N TYR A 125 -1.88 9.44 15.19
CA TYR A 125 -2.72 10.62 15.15
C TYR A 125 -2.02 11.80 15.85
N LYS A 126 -1.99 12.94 15.18
CA LYS A 126 -1.52 14.20 15.80
C LYS A 126 -2.69 14.86 16.50
N GLY A 127 -2.89 14.54 17.78
CA GLY A 127 -3.95 15.11 18.55
C GLY A 127 -4.01 14.52 19.96
N TRP A 128 -4.95 14.99 20.73
CA TRP A 128 -5.23 14.45 22.04
C TRP A 128 -6.04 13.17 21.88
N GLY A 129 -5.35 12.02 21.89
CA GLY A 129 -5.99 10.73 21.72
C GLY A 129 -5.11 9.58 22.16
N GLU A 130 -5.74 8.44 22.39
CA GLU A 130 -5.10 7.23 22.91
C GLU A 130 -4.12 6.59 21.90
N GLN A 131 -4.27 6.90 20.61
CA GLN A 131 -3.36 6.42 19.58
C GLN A 131 -2.60 7.55 18.89
N SER A 132 -1.67 8.16 19.60
CA SER A 132 -0.77 9.18 19.06
C SER A 132 0.44 8.61 18.32
N ARG A 133 0.85 7.36 18.62
CA ARG A 133 2.04 6.72 18.08
C ARG A 133 1.72 5.90 16.84
N PRO A 134 2.60 5.92 15.81
CA PRO A 134 2.47 5.01 14.68
C PRO A 134 2.67 3.55 15.11
N TYR A 135 2.07 2.65 14.36
CA TYR A 135 2.27 1.21 14.49
C TYR A 135 2.69 0.63 13.13
N ASN A 136 3.74 -0.16 13.13
CA ASN A 136 4.26 -0.85 11.95
C ASN A 136 4.67 0.08 10.78
N LEU A 137 4.76 1.37 11.03
CA LEU A 137 5.12 2.36 10.01
C LEU A 137 6.57 2.20 9.54
N SER A 138 7.49 1.89 10.46
CA SER A 138 8.90 1.63 10.13
C SER A 138 9.05 0.43 9.19
N LYS A 139 8.24 -0.61 9.37
CA LYS A 139 8.21 -1.76 8.47
C LYS A 139 7.74 -1.36 7.07
N LEU A 140 6.67 -0.57 6.96
CA LEU A 140 6.20 -0.04 5.68
C LEU A 140 7.29 0.79 4.99
N LEU A 141 7.92 1.72 5.72
CA LEU A 141 8.99 2.56 5.20
C LEU A 141 10.20 1.75 4.74
N TYR A 142 10.56 0.71 5.46
CA TYR A 142 11.63 -0.22 5.06
C TYR A 142 11.33 -0.87 3.70
N TYR A 143 10.12 -1.37 3.49
CA TYR A 143 9.72 -1.99 2.22
C TYR A 143 9.64 -0.97 1.08
N ILE A 144 9.20 0.27 1.34
CA ILE A 144 9.22 1.34 0.35
C ILE A 144 10.66 1.63 -0.11
N VAL A 145 11.59 1.79 0.83
CA VAL A 145 13.01 2.03 0.50
C VAL A 145 13.60 0.85 -0.26
N LYS A 146 13.29 -0.38 0.16
CA LYS A 146 13.78 -1.59 -0.50
C LYS A 146 13.28 -1.73 -1.95
N ALA A 147 12.06 -1.28 -2.23
CA ALA A 147 11.47 -1.31 -3.56
C ALA A 147 12.02 -0.22 -4.50
N ILE A 148 12.62 0.84 -3.96
CA ILE A 148 13.27 1.88 -4.77
C ILE A 148 14.61 1.35 -5.30
N PRO A 149 14.95 1.56 -6.59
CA PRO A 149 16.25 1.19 -7.14
C PRO A 149 17.42 1.71 -6.30
N SER A 150 18.45 0.89 -6.09
CA SER A 150 19.55 1.18 -5.18
C SER A 150 20.29 2.49 -5.53
N GLU A 151 20.43 2.80 -6.81
CA GLU A 151 21.04 4.03 -7.31
C GLU A 151 20.24 5.31 -6.96
N LYS A 152 18.94 5.17 -6.69
CA LYS A 152 18.05 6.27 -6.32
C LYS A 152 17.86 6.44 -4.82
N ARG A 153 18.26 5.47 -4.00
CA ARG A 153 18.08 5.51 -2.54
C ARG A 153 18.84 6.62 -1.87
N ALA A 154 20.08 6.86 -2.29
CA ALA A 154 20.94 7.88 -1.73
C ALA A 154 20.41 9.32 -1.90
N ILE A 155 19.65 9.57 -2.95
CA ILE A 155 19.06 10.88 -3.25
C ILE A 155 17.89 11.22 -2.32
N ARG A 156 17.25 10.20 -1.73
CA ARG A 156 16.01 10.35 -0.92
C ARG A 156 16.22 10.22 0.59
N VAL A 157 17.38 9.79 1.03
CA VAL A 157 17.71 9.65 2.46
C VAL A 157 17.56 10.95 3.27
N PRO A 158 17.92 12.16 2.76
CA PRO A 158 17.73 13.40 3.53
C PRO A 158 16.27 13.70 3.90
N TRP A 159 15.31 13.21 3.14
CA TRP A 159 13.88 13.39 3.43
C TRP A 159 13.39 12.49 4.55
N PHE A 160 13.91 11.28 4.65
CA PHE A 160 13.53 10.32 5.68
C PHE A 160 13.98 10.74 7.08
N TYR A 161 15.16 11.34 7.21
CA TYR A 161 15.66 11.81 8.50
C TYR A 161 14.87 13.00 9.08
N ARG A 162 14.22 13.79 8.23
CA ARG A 162 13.34 14.90 8.70
C ARG A 162 11.99 14.45 9.23
N CYS A 163 11.53 13.26 8.89
CA CYS A 163 10.25 12.73 9.38
C CYS A 163 10.39 11.91 10.67
N MET A 164 11.60 11.56 11.07
CA MET A 164 11.89 10.74 12.26
C MET A 164 12.46 11.57 13.43
N SER A 165 12.75 12.84 13.24
CA SER A 165 13.12 13.83 14.28
C SER A 165 11.94 14.76 14.58
#